data_f4ec42714f5bf61e33ed66fe6ebe4670
#
_entry.id   f4ec42714f5bf61e33ed66fe6ebe4670
#
_cell.length_a   1.000
_cell.length_b   1.000
_cell.length_c   1.000
_cell.angle_alpha   90.00
_cell.angle_beta   90.00
_cell.angle_gamma   90.00
#
_symmetry.space_group_name_H-M   'P 1'
#
loop_
_entity.id
_entity.type
_entity.pdbx_description
1 polymer ?
#
loop_
_entity_poly.entity_id
_entity_poly.type
_entity_poly.pdbx_seq_one_letter_code
_entity_poly.pdbx_strand_id
1 'polypeptide(L)'
;PNVTADAAGLCLKSGNAVILKGGSEAMESNKTVAAILAQAAEGAGIPADSIQFIDTSDRQAVQDLIHMNGLVDVVIPRGGAGLIQAVVRNASVPVIETGAGVCHTYVDKDADVEMAMKIAFNAKVQRPSVCNAMETLLVHKDIADKFLPMMLMMYNSSAVEICGDEAVQEYSGQVHPVTEEDWSTEYGDLRLSVKIVDSIEEAMAHIAKYGTGHSECIVTNNYQAAQLFQYTVD
;
A
#
# COMPACT_ATOMS: atom_id res chain seq x y z
N PRO A 1 -11.84 -8.43 -8.88
CA PRO A 1 -12.60 -7.97 -10.08
C PRO A 1 -12.67 -6.46 -10.23
N ASN A 2 -12.58 -5.66 -9.14
CA ASN A 2 -12.67 -4.18 -9.22
C ASN A 2 -11.61 -3.59 -10.15
N VAL A 3 -10.37 -4.07 -10.06
CA VAL A 3 -9.25 -3.59 -10.90
C VAL A 3 -9.54 -3.75 -12.39
N THR A 4 -10.31 -4.77 -12.80
CA THR A 4 -10.73 -4.95 -14.20
C THR A 4 -11.55 -3.75 -14.70
N ALA A 5 -12.50 -3.28 -13.89
CA ALA A 5 -13.33 -2.13 -14.23
C ALA A 5 -12.54 -0.82 -14.15
N ASP A 6 -11.72 -0.65 -13.12
CA ASP A 6 -10.88 0.54 -12.93
C ASP A 6 -9.88 0.71 -14.09
N ALA A 7 -9.16 -0.36 -14.45
CA ALA A 7 -8.21 -0.34 -15.55
C ALA A 7 -8.88 -0.02 -16.88
N ALA A 8 -10.01 -0.68 -17.20
CA ALA A 8 -10.76 -0.40 -18.40
C ALA A 8 -11.22 1.07 -18.48
N GLY A 9 -11.82 1.58 -17.39
CA GLY A 9 -12.31 2.95 -17.34
C GLY A 9 -11.20 3.99 -17.48
N LEU A 10 -10.08 3.80 -16.77
CA LEU A 10 -8.93 4.72 -16.82
C LEU A 10 -8.26 4.72 -18.20
N CYS A 11 -8.05 3.53 -18.81
CA CYS A 11 -7.48 3.43 -20.13
C CYS A 11 -8.35 4.11 -21.21
N LEU A 12 -9.64 3.80 -21.23
CA LEU A 12 -10.55 4.42 -22.22
C LEU A 12 -10.64 5.93 -22.00
N LYS A 13 -10.74 6.41 -20.75
CA LYS A 13 -10.81 7.84 -20.45
C LYS A 13 -9.56 8.60 -20.87
N SER A 14 -8.41 7.96 -20.87
CA SER A 14 -7.13 8.52 -21.36
C SER A 14 -6.85 8.26 -22.84
N GLY A 15 -7.79 7.67 -23.57
CA GLY A 15 -7.67 7.41 -25.01
C GLY A 15 -6.84 6.19 -25.37
N ASN A 16 -6.67 5.25 -24.45
CA ASN A 16 -5.91 4.01 -24.65
C ASN A 16 -6.82 2.80 -24.79
N ALA A 17 -6.41 1.81 -25.58
CA ALA A 17 -6.94 0.46 -25.51
C ALA A 17 -6.32 -0.29 -24.32
N VAL A 18 -6.98 -1.36 -23.88
CA VAL A 18 -6.51 -2.17 -22.76
C VAL A 18 -6.65 -3.66 -23.02
N ILE A 19 -5.61 -4.42 -22.69
CA ILE A 19 -5.63 -5.88 -22.67
C ILE A 19 -5.61 -6.31 -21.20
N LEU A 20 -6.68 -6.95 -20.75
CA LEU A 20 -6.85 -7.38 -19.37
C LEU A 20 -6.52 -8.87 -19.24
N LYS A 21 -5.75 -9.21 -18.19
CA LYS A 21 -5.45 -10.59 -17.81
C LYS A 21 -5.69 -10.76 -16.32
N GLY A 22 -6.74 -11.50 -15.96
CA GLY A 22 -7.11 -11.76 -14.57
C GLY A 22 -6.35 -12.92 -13.92
N GLY A 23 -6.39 -12.99 -12.58
CA GLY A 23 -5.98 -14.16 -11.82
C GLY A 23 -6.96 -15.33 -11.97
N SER A 24 -6.50 -16.55 -11.73
CA SER A 24 -7.32 -17.77 -11.89
C SER A 24 -8.51 -17.82 -10.92
N GLU A 25 -8.35 -17.28 -9.72
CA GLU A 25 -9.37 -17.26 -8.65
C GLU A 25 -10.60 -16.41 -8.98
N ALA A 26 -10.47 -15.43 -9.87
CA ALA A 26 -11.56 -14.52 -10.24
C ALA A 26 -11.78 -14.46 -11.76
N MET A 27 -11.36 -15.46 -12.50
CA MET A 27 -11.37 -15.49 -13.97
C MET A 27 -12.76 -15.19 -14.54
N GLU A 28 -13.79 -15.94 -14.12
CA GLU A 28 -15.15 -15.77 -14.63
C GLU A 28 -15.74 -14.40 -14.31
N SER A 29 -15.48 -13.88 -13.12
CA SER A 29 -15.92 -12.53 -12.75
C SER A 29 -15.23 -11.46 -13.60
N ASN A 30 -13.92 -11.57 -13.79
CA ASN A 30 -13.14 -10.63 -14.61
C ASN A 30 -13.57 -10.66 -16.08
N LYS A 31 -13.76 -11.86 -16.63
CA LYS A 31 -14.26 -12.07 -17.98
C LYS A 31 -15.64 -11.43 -18.20
N THR A 32 -16.56 -11.68 -17.28
CA THR A 32 -17.92 -11.11 -17.34
C THR A 32 -17.90 -9.59 -17.27
N VAL A 33 -17.13 -9.01 -16.33
CA VAL A 33 -16.98 -7.54 -16.22
C VAL A 33 -16.37 -6.95 -17.50
N ALA A 34 -15.32 -7.54 -18.03
CA ALA A 34 -14.67 -7.07 -19.25
C ALA A 34 -15.62 -7.12 -20.45
N ALA A 35 -16.39 -8.20 -20.60
CA ALA A 35 -17.37 -8.35 -21.69
C ALA A 35 -18.49 -7.29 -21.63
N ILE A 36 -19.04 -7.03 -20.43
CA ILE A 36 -20.06 -6.01 -20.23
C ILE A 36 -19.51 -4.61 -20.56
N LEU A 37 -18.30 -4.30 -20.12
CA LEU A 37 -17.67 -3.01 -20.37
C LEU A 37 -17.35 -2.83 -21.88
N ALA A 38 -16.84 -3.87 -22.55
CA ALA A 38 -16.57 -3.84 -23.98
C ALA A 38 -17.87 -3.57 -24.78
N GLN A 39 -18.93 -4.31 -24.48
CA GLN A 39 -20.22 -4.11 -25.15
C GLN A 39 -20.80 -2.70 -24.90
N ALA A 40 -20.71 -2.18 -23.69
CA ALA A 40 -21.18 -0.84 -23.34
C ALA A 40 -20.35 0.25 -24.05
N ALA A 41 -19.04 0.07 -24.13
CA ALA A 41 -18.13 0.99 -24.81
C ALA A 41 -18.42 1.05 -26.32
N GLU A 42 -18.58 -0.09 -26.97
CA GLU A 42 -18.97 -0.17 -28.39
C GLU A 42 -20.33 0.48 -28.65
N GLY A 43 -21.33 0.23 -27.79
CA GLY A 43 -22.65 0.88 -27.86
C GLY A 43 -22.58 2.40 -27.69
N ALA A 44 -21.55 2.93 -27.04
CA ALA A 44 -21.27 4.35 -26.89
C ALA A 44 -20.39 4.95 -28.00
N GLY A 45 -20.02 4.15 -29.01
CA GLY A 45 -19.22 4.59 -30.15
C GLY A 45 -17.71 4.48 -29.97
N ILE A 46 -17.23 3.79 -28.95
CA ILE A 46 -15.82 3.45 -28.81
C ILE A 46 -15.49 2.32 -29.81
N PRO A 47 -14.33 2.35 -30.47
CA PRO A 47 -13.96 1.29 -31.40
C PRO A 47 -14.01 -0.10 -30.78
N ALA A 48 -14.47 -1.09 -31.55
CA ALA A 48 -14.41 -2.49 -31.16
C ALA A 48 -12.98 -2.89 -30.74
N ASP A 49 -12.88 -3.86 -29.85
CA ASP A 49 -11.59 -4.36 -29.33
C ASP A 49 -10.76 -3.34 -28.52
N SER A 50 -11.31 -2.18 -28.17
CA SER A 50 -10.63 -1.26 -27.23
C SER A 50 -10.48 -1.82 -25.82
N ILE A 51 -11.34 -2.78 -25.44
CA ILE A 51 -11.20 -3.57 -24.21
C ILE A 51 -11.10 -5.04 -24.60
N GLN A 52 -9.96 -5.65 -24.32
CA GLN A 52 -9.73 -7.06 -24.58
C GLN A 52 -9.46 -7.81 -23.29
N PHE A 53 -9.86 -9.08 -23.25
CA PHE A 53 -9.64 -9.96 -22.08
C PHE A 53 -8.99 -11.27 -22.53
N ILE A 54 -7.88 -11.62 -21.88
CA ILE A 54 -7.20 -12.89 -22.11
C ILE A 54 -7.85 -13.98 -21.26
N ASP A 55 -8.63 -14.83 -21.93
CA ASP A 55 -9.39 -15.91 -21.30
C ASP A 55 -8.55 -17.20 -21.16
N THR A 56 -7.48 -17.10 -20.37
CA THR A 56 -6.69 -18.28 -20.00
C THR A 56 -6.05 -18.08 -18.63
N SER A 57 -5.97 -19.17 -17.86
CA SER A 57 -5.21 -19.23 -16.61
C SER A 57 -3.72 -19.54 -16.83
N ASP A 58 -3.30 -19.82 -18.06
CA ASP A 58 -1.92 -20.14 -18.38
C ASP A 58 -0.99 -18.95 -18.08
N ARG A 59 0.07 -19.24 -17.34
CA ARG A 59 1.12 -18.25 -17.02
C ARG A 59 1.94 -17.86 -18.25
N GLN A 60 1.98 -18.72 -19.29
CA GLN A 60 2.67 -18.42 -20.53
C GLN A 60 2.09 -17.17 -21.20
N ALA A 61 0.77 -16.95 -21.14
CA ALA A 61 0.15 -15.75 -21.67
C ALA A 61 0.71 -14.44 -21.07
N VAL A 62 1.12 -14.45 -19.80
CA VAL A 62 1.79 -13.30 -19.18
C VAL A 62 3.18 -13.11 -19.79
N GLN A 63 3.92 -14.22 -19.96
CA GLN A 63 5.25 -14.15 -20.57
C GLN A 63 5.18 -13.63 -22.01
N ASP A 64 4.19 -14.05 -22.76
CA ASP A 64 4.00 -13.59 -24.12
C ASP A 64 3.69 -12.08 -24.16
N LEU A 65 2.74 -11.61 -23.32
CA LEU A 65 2.36 -10.19 -23.22
C LEU A 65 3.55 -9.26 -22.92
N ILE A 66 4.37 -9.62 -21.93
CA ILE A 66 5.50 -8.76 -21.51
C ILE A 66 6.62 -8.69 -22.55
N HIS A 67 6.54 -9.47 -23.64
CA HIS A 67 7.49 -9.48 -24.74
C HIS A 67 6.88 -8.97 -26.07
N MET A 68 5.62 -8.52 -26.08
CA MET A 68 4.92 -8.03 -27.29
C MET A 68 5.35 -6.60 -27.66
N ASN A 69 6.64 -6.39 -27.90
CA ASN A 69 7.16 -5.09 -28.33
C ASN A 69 6.50 -4.61 -29.63
N GLY A 70 6.09 -3.34 -29.67
CA GLY A 70 5.42 -2.73 -30.80
C GLY A 70 3.93 -3.08 -30.93
N LEU A 71 3.39 -3.95 -30.08
CA LEU A 71 1.95 -4.25 -29.94
C LEU A 71 1.40 -3.83 -28.60
N VAL A 72 2.23 -3.90 -27.54
CA VAL A 72 1.93 -3.43 -26.20
C VAL A 72 2.90 -2.32 -25.86
N ASP A 73 2.38 -1.14 -25.51
CA ASP A 73 3.20 0.04 -25.19
C ASP A 73 3.68 0.02 -23.73
N VAL A 74 2.84 -0.49 -22.81
CA VAL A 74 3.15 -0.52 -21.37
C VAL A 74 2.41 -1.68 -20.68
N VAL A 75 3.09 -2.28 -19.71
CA VAL A 75 2.52 -3.31 -18.83
C VAL A 75 2.40 -2.74 -17.41
N ILE A 76 1.22 -2.92 -16.79
CA ILE A 76 0.97 -2.54 -15.41
C ILE A 76 0.63 -3.80 -14.61
N PRO A 77 1.62 -4.46 -13.98
CA PRO A 77 1.37 -5.68 -13.23
C PRO A 77 0.63 -5.36 -11.91
N ARG A 78 -0.38 -6.17 -11.61
CA ARG A 78 -1.13 -6.11 -10.35
C ARG A 78 -1.15 -7.49 -9.71
N GLY A 79 -0.72 -7.59 -8.46
CA GLY A 79 -0.65 -8.87 -7.75
C GLY A 79 0.36 -8.84 -6.62
N GLY A 80 0.74 -10.00 -6.10
CA GLY A 80 1.76 -10.09 -5.05
C GLY A 80 3.16 -9.72 -5.55
N ALA A 81 4.03 -9.31 -4.62
CA ALA A 81 5.38 -8.82 -4.91
C ALA A 81 6.20 -9.74 -5.84
N GLY A 82 6.07 -11.07 -5.67
CA GLY A 82 6.78 -12.05 -6.52
C GLY A 82 6.37 -11.97 -7.99
N LEU A 83 5.09 -11.75 -8.29
CA LEU A 83 4.62 -11.57 -9.68
C LEU A 83 5.15 -10.25 -10.26
N ILE A 84 5.02 -9.16 -9.52
CA ILE A 84 5.47 -7.83 -9.97
C ILE A 84 6.96 -7.87 -10.26
N GLN A 85 7.77 -8.38 -9.36
CA GLN A 85 9.22 -8.55 -9.53
C GLN A 85 9.58 -9.43 -10.74
N ALA A 86 8.83 -10.52 -10.96
CA ALA A 86 9.06 -11.38 -12.11
C ALA A 86 8.77 -10.66 -13.43
N VAL A 87 7.70 -9.86 -13.50
CA VAL A 87 7.38 -9.04 -14.68
C VAL A 87 8.46 -7.99 -14.92
N VAL A 88 8.83 -7.21 -13.88
CA VAL A 88 9.86 -6.16 -13.99
C VAL A 88 11.19 -6.70 -14.50
N ARG A 89 11.61 -7.87 -14.00
CA ARG A 89 12.90 -8.46 -14.39
C ARG A 89 12.92 -9.06 -15.80
N ASN A 90 11.77 -9.54 -16.28
CA ASN A 90 11.72 -10.31 -17.54
C ASN A 90 11.07 -9.55 -18.69
N ALA A 91 10.36 -8.46 -18.44
CA ALA A 91 9.68 -7.73 -19.50
C ALA A 91 10.67 -7.03 -20.45
N SER A 92 10.38 -7.07 -21.74
CA SER A 92 11.00 -6.21 -22.75
C SER A 92 10.12 -5.01 -23.12
N VAL A 93 8.83 -5.06 -22.75
CA VAL A 93 7.91 -3.93 -22.85
C VAL A 93 8.08 -3.07 -21.57
N PRO A 94 7.98 -1.73 -21.68
CA PRO A 94 7.99 -0.85 -20.50
C PRO A 94 7.01 -1.29 -19.41
N VAL A 95 7.42 -1.24 -18.14
CA VAL A 95 6.59 -1.66 -16.99
C VAL A 95 6.40 -0.48 -16.07
N ILE A 96 5.14 -0.25 -15.66
CA ILE A 96 4.81 0.63 -14.54
C ILE A 96 4.48 -0.29 -13.37
N GLU A 97 5.46 -0.45 -12.48
CA GLU A 97 5.28 -1.31 -11.30
C GLU A 97 4.51 -0.60 -10.19
N THR A 98 3.78 -1.40 -9.40
CA THR A 98 3.24 -0.98 -8.11
C THR A 98 4.06 -1.65 -7.02
N GLY A 99 4.62 -0.85 -6.10
CA GLY A 99 5.38 -1.37 -4.97
C GLY A 99 4.52 -1.97 -3.87
N ALA A 100 5.16 -2.57 -2.87
CA ALA A 100 4.55 -2.87 -1.59
C ALA A 100 4.23 -1.57 -0.84
N GLY A 101 3.24 -1.60 0.04
CA GLY A 101 2.84 -0.45 0.86
C GLY A 101 3.39 -0.54 2.29
N VAL A 102 4.66 -0.18 2.51
CA VAL A 102 5.19 -0.02 3.88
C VAL A 102 4.92 1.40 4.35
N CYS A 103 3.73 1.59 4.90
CA CYS A 103 3.20 2.90 5.26
C CYS A 103 3.44 3.24 6.72
N HIS A 104 3.76 4.51 7.00
CA HIS A 104 4.05 5.00 8.34
C HIS A 104 3.03 6.02 8.82
N THR A 105 2.80 6.03 10.12
CA THR A 105 2.14 7.14 10.80
C THR A 105 3.09 7.66 11.87
N TYR A 106 3.43 8.94 11.80
CA TYR A 106 4.24 9.63 12.80
C TYR A 106 3.34 10.49 13.70
N VAL A 107 3.38 10.22 15.00
CA VAL A 107 2.73 11.02 16.04
C VAL A 107 3.75 11.98 16.62
N ASP A 108 3.61 13.25 16.25
CA ASP A 108 4.50 14.33 16.68
C ASP A 108 4.24 14.74 18.14
N LYS A 109 5.22 15.37 18.76
CA LYS A 109 5.11 15.90 20.15
C LYS A 109 3.95 16.88 20.36
N ASP A 110 3.60 17.62 19.30
CA ASP A 110 2.53 18.61 19.29
C ASP A 110 1.19 18.03 18.81
N ALA A 111 1.04 16.69 18.75
CA ALA A 111 -0.19 16.05 18.37
C ALA A 111 -1.27 16.18 19.46
N ASP A 112 -2.55 16.27 19.03
CA ASP A 112 -3.67 15.98 19.90
C ASP A 112 -3.73 14.46 20.13
N VAL A 113 -3.60 14.05 21.39
CA VAL A 113 -3.50 12.62 21.78
C VAL A 113 -4.75 11.84 21.39
N GLU A 114 -5.95 12.43 21.60
CA GLU A 114 -7.20 11.73 21.29
C GLU A 114 -7.37 11.55 19.78
N MET A 115 -7.06 12.57 19.00
CA MET A 115 -7.07 12.50 17.55
C MET A 115 -6.04 11.49 17.04
N ALA A 116 -4.80 11.52 17.58
CA ALA A 116 -3.74 10.60 17.19
C ALA A 116 -4.12 9.14 17.46
N MET A 117 -4.74 8.85 18.61
CA MET A 117 -5.24 7.51 18.93
C MET A 117 -6.29 7.03 17.91
N LYS A 118 -7.26 7.87 17.55
CA LYS A 118 -8.30 7.52 16.57
C LYS A 118 -7.69 7.26 15.19
N ILE A 119 -6.76 8.11 14.75
CA ILE A 119 -6.10 7.98 13.44
C ILE A 119 -5.24 6.70 13.41
N ALA A 120 -4.35 6.51 14.38
CA ALA A 120 -3.46 5.36 14.43
C ALA A 120 -4.22 4.04 14.55
N PHE A 121 -5.28 3.99 15.37
CA PHE A 121 -6.14 2.83 15.48
C PHE A 121 -6.83 2.49 14.16
N ASN A 122 -7.47 3.47 13.53
CA ASN A 122 -8.15 3.29 12.26
C ASN A 122 -7.17 2.85 11.16
N ALA A 123 -6.00 3.47 11.08
CA ALA A 123 -4.99 3.21 10.06
C ALA A 123 -4.50 1.74 10.06
N LYS A 124 -4.53 1.04 11.20
CA LYS A 124 -4.16 -0.38 11.29
C LYS A 124 -5.35 -1.33 11.32
N VAL A 125 -6.37 -1.02 12.12
CA VAL A 125 -7.39 -2.02 12.52
C VAL A 125 -8.56 -2.09 11.54
N GLN A 126 -8.91 -0.98 10.89
CA GLN A 126 -10.10 -0.91 10.03
C GLN A 126 -10.03 -1.91 8.86
N ARG A 127 -8.87 -2.01 8.20
CA ARG A 127 -8.66 -2.92 7.08
C ARG A 127 -7.17 -3.21 6.88
N PRO A 128 -6.58 -4.15 7.63
CA PRO A 128 -5.13 -4.33 7.69
C PRO A 128 -4.49 -4.81 6.38
N SER A 129 -5.26 -5.41 5.48
CA SER A 129 -4.76 -5.99 4.22
C SER A 129 -4.77 -5.03 3.03
N VAL A 130 -5.11 -3.75 3.22
CA VAL A 130 -5.02 -2.76 2.13
C VAL A 130 -3.63 -2.14 2.09
N CYS A 131 -3.17 -1.80 0.89
CA CYS A 131 -1.82 -1.30 0.64
C CYS A 131 -1.47 0.02 1.37
N ASN A 132 -2.45 0.79 1.83
CA ASN A 132 -2.24 2.01 2.63
C ASN A 132 -2.54 1.81 4.13
N ALA A 133 -2.68 0.57 4.60
CA ALA A 133 -2.73 0.29 6.02
C ALA A 133 -1.36 0.65 6.65
N MET A 134 -1.41 1.15 7.89
CA MET A 134 -0.17 1.46 8.61
C MET A 134 0.58 0.18 8.97
N GLU A 135 1.88 0.13 8.63
CA GLU A 135 2.77 -0.97 8.97
C GLU A 135 3.77 -0.58 10.06
N THR A 136 4.09 0.71 10.14
CA THR A 136 4.95 1.24 11.21
C THR A 136 4.34 2.49 11.85
N LEU A 137 4.30 2.50 13.17
CA LEU A 137 3.92 3.65 14.01
C LEU A 137 5.18 4.26 14.64
N LEU A 138 5.47 5.50 14.29
CA LEU A 138 6.55 6.30 14.87
C LEU A 138 5.96 7.27 15.90
N VAL A 139 6.53 7.34 17.08
CA VAL A 139 6.02 8.17 18.17
C VAL A 139 7.13 9.05 18.72
N HIS A 140 6.92 10.38 18.73
CA HIS A 140 7.89 11.29 19.35
C HIS A 140 8.01 11.01 20.84
N LYS A 141 9.24 10.97 21.40
CA LYS A 141 9.50 10.66 22.81
C LYS A 141 8.73 11.52 23.79
N ASP A 142 8.55 12.82 23.51
CA ASP A 142 7.91 13.76 24.41
C ASP A 142 6.39 13.54 24.56
N ILE A 143 5.77 12.77 23.68
CA ILE A 143 4.35 12.40 23.75
C ILE A 143 4.15 10.93 24.12
N ALA A 144 5.20 10.12 24.08
CA ALA A 144 5.15 8.67 24.24
C ALA A 144 4.44 8.25 25.54
N ASP A 145 4.78 8.85 26.67
CA ASP A 145 4.17 8.53 27.97
C ASP A 145 2.65 8.77 28.04
N LYS A 146 2.15 9.72 27.24
CA LYS A 146 0.72 10.05 27.19
C LYS A 146 -0.04 9.20 26.17
N PHE A 147 0.64 8.78 25.12
CA PHE A 147 0.02 8.13 23.96
C PHE A 147 0.13 6.59 24.02
N LEU A 148 1.33 6.05 24.23
CA LEU A 148 1.60 4.62 24.11
C LEU A 148 0.82 3.73 25.06
N PRO A 149 0.69 4.02 26.39
CA PRO A 149 0.00 3.09 27.29
C PRO A 149 -1.42 2.77 26.86
N MET A 150 -2.18 3.78 26.46
CA MET A 150 -3.56 3.60 26.01
C MET A 150 -3.61 2.99 24.59
N MET A 151 -2.72 3.42 23.70
CA MET A 151 -2.70 2.93 22.31
C MET A 151 -2.34 1.45 22.24
N LEU A 152 -1.32 1.00 22.98
CA LEU A 152 -0.94 -0.42 23.08
C LEU A 152 -2.06 -1.27 23.66
N MET A 153 -2.78 -0.77 24.68
CA MET A 153 -3.94 -1.45 25.21
C MET A 153 -5.07 -1.61 24.17
N MET A 154 -5.35 -0.58 23.39
CA MET A 154 -6.36 -0.62 22.32
C MET A 154 -5.98 -1.63 21.22
N TYR A 155 -4.73 -1.64 20.80
CA TYR A 155 -4.23 -2.61 19.81
C TYR A 155 -4.32 -4.05 20.32
N ASN A 156 -3.87 -4.31 21.55
CA ASN A 156 -3.96 -5.63 22.18
C ASN A 156 -5.41 -6.12 22.27
N SER A 157 -6.35 -5.22 22.63
CA SER A 157 -7.79 -5.53 22.67
C SER A 157 -8.38 -5.89 21.30
N SER A 158 -7.73 -5.48 20.23
CA SER A 158 -8.10 -5.77 18.84
C SER A 158 -7.25 -6.86 18.20
N ALA A 159 -6.49 -7.63 19.03
CA ALA A 159 -5.62 -8.71 18.59
C ALA A 159 -4.51 -8.28 17.60
N VAL A 160 -4.05 -7.02 17.69
CA VAL A 160 -2.89 -6.57 16.92
C VAL A 160 -1.61 -7.07 17.61
N GLU A 161 -0.80 -7.83 16.91
CA GLU A 161 0.56 -8.20 17.32
C GLU A 161 1.48 -6.99 17.18
N ILE A 162 2.17 -6.62 18.25
CA ILE A 162 3.02 -5.42 18.28
C ILE A 162 4.48 -5.84 18.39
N CYS A 163 5.29 -5.38 17.43
CA CYS A 163 6.75 -5.45 17.46
C CYS A 163 7.30 -4.07 17.76
N GLY A 164 8.17 -3.93 18.76
CA GLY A 164 8.70 -2.63 19.17
C GLY A 164 10.18 -2.66 19.53
N ASP A 165 10.82 -1.48 19.43
CA ASP A 165 12.17 -1.30 19.93
C ASP A 165 12.23 -1.41 21.47
N GLU A 166 13.43 -1.39 22.06
CA GLU A 166 13.63 -1.53 23.49
C GLU A 166 12.83 -0.48 24.29
N ALA A 167 12.73 0.74 23.80
CA ALA A 167 12.01 1.82 24.46
C ALA A 167 10.49 1.58 24.46
N VAL A 168 9.91 1.03 23.39
CA VAL A 168 8.48 0.65 23.33
C VAL A 168 8.19 -0.54 24.23
N GLN A 169 9.11 -1.51 24.35
CA GLN A 169 8.95 -2.68 25.20
C GLN A 169 8.81 -2.32 26.69
N GLU A 170 9.35 -1.18 27.14
CA GLU A 170 9.19 -0.69 28.51
C GLU A 170 7.72 -0.36 28.87
N TYR A 171 6.88 -0.05 27.88
CA TYR A 171 5.46 0.30 28.08
C TYR A 171 4.53 -0.91 28.21
N SER A 172 4.93 -2.10 27.72
CA SER A 172 4.09 -3.30 27.80
C SER A 172 4.90 -4.58 27.61
N GLY A 173 4.75 -5.53 28.51
CA GLY A 173 5.33 -6.87 28.37
C GLY A 173 4.72 -7.74 27.25
N GLN A 174 3.75 -7.22 26.51
CA GLN A 174 3.14 -7.89 25.34
C GLN A 174 3.73 -7.41 24.01
N VAL A 175 4.69 -6.50 24.04
CA VAL A 175 5.43 -6.04 22.86
C VAL A 175 6.56 -7.02 22.57
N HIS A 176 6.58 -7.56 21.36
CA HIS A 176 7.67 -8.41 20.88
C HIS A 176 8.87 -7.57 20.43
N PRO A 177 10.10 -8.05 20.57
CA PRO A 177 11.25 -7.38 19.99
C PRO A 177 11.11 -7.26 18.47
N VAL A 178 11.32 -6.05 17.95
CA VAL A 178 11.35 -5.78 16.52
C VAL A 178 12.70 -6.20 15.92
N THR A 179 12.70 -6.69 14.69
CA THR A 179 13.91 -7.00 13.91
C THR A 179 14.11 -5.95 12.82
N GLU A 180 15.30 -5.91 12.22
CA GLU A 180 15.57 -4.99 11.10
C GLU A 180 14.65 -5.25 9.88
N GLU A 181 14.27 -6.50 9.65
CA GLU A 181 13.36 -6.89 8.56
C GLU A 181 11.93 -6.39 8.79
N ASP A 182 11.48 -6.33 10.04
CA ASP A 182 10.13 -5.86 10.39
C ASP A 182 9.88 -4.43 9.91
N TRP A 183 10.91 -3.56 9.93
CA TRP A 183 10.77 -2.16 9.50
C TRP A 183 10.44 -2.01 8.02
N SER A 184 10.85 -2.94 7.18
CA SER A 184 10.60 -2.94 5.72
C SER A 184 9.53 -3.93 5.27
N THR A 185 8.78 -4.51 6.22
CA THR A 185 7.78 -5.53 5.95
C THR A 185 6.39 -4.93 5.81
N GLU A 186 5.73 -5.19 4.68
CA GLU A 186 4.27 -5.04 4.53
C GLU A 186 3.62 -6.30 5.10
N TYR A 187 3.13 -6.22 6.33
CA TYR A 187 2.50 -7.38 7.00
C TYR A 187 1.16 -7.76 6.35
N GLY A 188 0.37 -6.75 5.93
CA GLY A 188 -0.96 -6.98 5.38
C GLY A 188 -1.94 -7.64 6.35
N ASP A 189 -1.65 -7.63 7.66
CA ASP A 189 -2.40 -8.30 8.72
C ASP A 189 -2.40 -7.43 9.99
N LEU A 190 -3.05 -7.90 11.05
CA LEU A 190 -3.08 -7.28 12.38
C LEU A 190 -1.71 -7.45 13.10
N ARG A 191 -0.67 -6.95 12.45
CA ARG A 191 0.69 -6.86 12.98
C ARG A 191 1.25 -5.48 12.70
N LEU A 192 1.99 -4.89 13.63
CA LEU A 192 2.42 -3.50 13.60
C LEU A 192 3.81 -3.36 14.22
N SER A 193 4.69 -2.64 13.53
CA SER A 193 5.95 -2.18 14.11
C SER A 193 5.78 -0.83 14.80
N VAL A 194 6.38 -0.63 15.96
CA VAL A 194 6.29 0.62 16.74
C VAL A 194 7.68 1.06 17.15
N LYS A 195 8.00 2.35 16.95
CA LYS A 195 9.28 2.94 17.33
C LYS A 195 9.08 4.28 18.03
N ILE A 196 9.85 4.53 19.10
CA ILE A 196 10.01 5.87 19.66
C ILE A 196 11.14 6.58 18.91
N VAL A 197 10.91 7.84 18.52
CA VAL A 197 11.89 8.68 17.83
C VAL A 197 12.17 9.96 18.63
N ASP A 198 13.39 10.46 18.53
CA ASP A 198 13.83 11.66 19.25
C ASP A 198 13.35 12.96 18.61
N SER A 199 13.09 12.94 17.31
CA SER A 199 12.70 14.13 16.55
C SER A 199 11.95 13.78 15.26
N ILE A 200 11.39 14.81 14.61
CA ILE A 200 10.77 14.68 13.29
C ILE A 200 11.79 14.29 12.21
N GLU A 201 13.03 14.75 12.33
CA GLU A 201 14.12 14.40 11.41
C GLU A 201 14.44 12.91 11.48
N GLU A 202 14.45 12.32 12.69
CA GLU A 202 14.64 10.88 12.84
C GLU A 202 13.45 10.11 12.25
N ALA A 203 12.22 10.57 12.46
CA ALA A 203 11.03 9.96 11.85
C ALA A 203 11.13 9.96 10.31
N MET A 204 11.47 11.11 9.72
CA MET A 204 11.64 11.23 8.26
C MET A 204 12.79 10.37 7.74
N ALA A 205 13.90 10.27 8.48
CA ALA A 205 15.03 9.40 8.12
C ALA A 205 14.65 7.92 8.17
N HIS A 206 13.83 7.53 9.16
CA HIS A 206 13.28 6.16 9.24
C HIS A 206 12.38 5.86 8.04
N ILE A 207 11.44 6.76 7.72
CA ILE A 207 10.55 6.63 6.55
C ILE A 207 11.35 6.53 5.25
N ALA A 208 12.34 7.41 5.06
CA ALA A 208 13.20 7.38 3.87
C ALA A 208 14.00 6.08 3.72
N LYS A 209 14.36 5.43 4.84
CA LYS A 209 15.13 4.17 4.84
C LYS A 209 14.25 2.95 4.57
N TYR A 210 13.05 2.89 5.13
CA TYR A 210 12.24 1.67 5.18
C TYR A 210 10.91 1.78 4.41
N GLY A 211 10.44 3.00 4.17
CA GLY A 211 9.22 3.27 3.41
C GLY A 211 9.36 2.95 1.93
N THR A 212 8.25 2.86 1.28
CA THR A 212 8.15 2.52 -0.16
C THR A 212 7.61 3.67 -1.00
N GLY A 213 7.47 4.90 -0.43
CA GLY A 213 6.89 6.06 -1.12
C GLY A 213 5.41 5.88 -1.46
N HIS A 214 4.68 5.06 -0.68
CA HIS A 214 3.28 4.77 -0.96
C HIS A 214 2.31 5.73 -0.25
N SER A 215 2.34 5.75 1.08
CA SER A 215 1.45 6.61 1.90
C SER A 215 2.05 6.84 3.27
N GLU A 216 2.26 8.11 3.60
CA GLU A 216 2.87 8.51 4.85
C GLU A 216 1.99 9.55 5.56
N CYS A 217 1.96 9.52 6.88
CA CYS A 217 1.11 10.39 7.68
C CYS A 217 1.86 11.01 8.84
N ILE A 218 1.64 12.30 9.09
CA ILE A 218 2.01 12.96 10.35
C ILE A 218 0.74 13.41 11.08
N VAL A 219 0.68 13.21 12.39
CA VAL A 219 -0.35 13.78 13.26
C VAL A 219 0.29 14.85 14.14
N THR A 220 -0.07 16.11 13.89
CA THR A 220 0.50 17.28 14.61
C THR A 220 -0.45 18.47 14.55
N ASN A 221 -0.41 19.31 15.58
CA ASN A 221 -1.01 20.66 15.58
C ASN A 221 0.01 21.74 15.19
N ASN A 222 1.27 21.37 14.99
CA ASN A 222 2.33 22.30 14.61
C ASN A 222 2.38 22.46 13.08
N TYR A 223 1.96 23.62 12.59
CA TYR A 223 1.95 23.90 11.17
C TYR A 223 3.33 23.78 10.51
N GLN A 224 4.40 24.18 11.19
CA GLN A 224 5.77 24.10 10.64
C GLN A 224 6.22 22.65 10.51
N ALA A 225 5.92 21.80 11.52
CA ALA A 225 6.20 20.38 11.45
C ALA A 225 5.42 19.70 10.31
N ALA A 226 4.13 20.04 10.15
CA ALA A 226 3.31 19.52 9.05
C ALA A 226 3.88 19.90 7.68
N GLN A 227 4.28 21.17 7.49
CA GLN A 227 4.88 21.64 6.23
C GLN A 227 6.23 20.97 5.97
N LEU A 228 7.10 20.86 6.99
CA LEU A 228 8.39 20.19 6.85
C LEU A 228 8.21 18.73 6.40
N PHE A 229 7.29 18.01 7.05
CA PHE A 229 7.00 16.63 6.70
C PHE A 229 6.49 16.48 5.25
N GLN A 230 5.50 17.30 4.85
CA GLN A 230 4.92 17.26 3.51
C GLN A 230 5.91 17.60 2.39
N TYR A 231 6.90 18.45 2.64
CA TYR A 231 7.90 18.81 1.62
C TYR A 231 9.09 17.86 1.58
N THR A 232 9.30 17.06 2.63
CA THR A 232 10.52 16.24 2.75
C THR A 232 10.24 14.76 2.51
N VAL A 233 9.06 14.29 2.93
CA VAL A 233 8.67 12.87 2.79
C VAL A 233 8.01 12.67 1.43
N ASP A 234 8.51 11.65 0.71
CA ASP A 234 8.00 11.24 -0.59
C ASP A 234 6.74 10.37 -0.43
#